data_f9f47653887e5a6ae4fc5bd1e362fca3
#
_entry.id   f9f47653887e5a6ae4fc5bd1e362fca3
#
_cell.length_a   1.000
_cell.length_b   1.000
_cell.length_c   1.000
_cell.angle_alpha   90.00
_cell.angle_beta   90.00
_cell.angle_gamma   90.00
#
_symmetry.space_group_name_H-M   'P 1'
#
loop_
_entity.id
_entity.type
_entity.pdbx_description
1 polymer ?
#
loop_
_entity_poly.entity_id
_entity_poly.type
_entity_poly.pdbx_seq_one_letter_code
_entity_poly.pdbx_strand_id
1 'polypeptide(L)'
;MMFREMRRNKQLLSAEETAAVLEKGTSGVLALAGDDGYPYAVPISYVFDGNKLYFHCAKGGHKLDAIRRCPKASFCVIDQDQIVPEEYTSYFRSVIAFGTIRELEGDGEKRAAIEKLARKYVPNDTAEGMEAAIQRDWAPLCMLEMTIDHMTGKEAIELVKAKKAQ
;
A
#
# COMPACT_ATOMS: atom_id res chain seq x y z
N MET A 1 -6.24 -18.50 -9.90
CA MET A 1 -4.78 -18.43 -9.72
C MET A 1 -4.48 -18.66 -8.26
N MET A 2 -3.55 -19.55 -7.98
CA MET A 2 -3.14 -19.84 -6.60
C MET A 2 -1.87 -19.04 -6.29
N PHE A 3 -1.90 -18.23 -5.25
CA PHE A 3 -0.72 -17.55 -4.74
C PHE A 3 0.15 -18.51 -3.95
N ARG A 4 1.46 -18.26 -3.98
CA ARG A 4 2.42 -19.10 -3.28
C ARG A 4 2.26 -18.95 -1.77
N GLU A 5 2.25 -20.07 -1.04
CA GLU A 5 2.28 -20.07 0.42
C GLU A 5 3.62 -19.55 0.94
N MET A 6 3.58 -18.90 2.09
CA MET A 6 4.77 -18.40 2.75
C MET A 6 5.61 -19.55 3.30
N ARG A 7 6.86 -19.65 2.83
CA ARG A 7 7.80 -20.70 3.27
C ARG A 7 8.01 -20.70 4.80
N ARG A 8 8.14 -19.50 5.40
CA ARG A 8 8.33 -19.33 6.85
C ARG A 8 6.99 -19.05 7.53
N ASN A 9 6.10 -20.05 7.52
CA ASN A 9 4.73 -19.93 8.00
C ASN A 9 4.61 -19.58 9.48
N LYS A 10 5.61 -19.91 10.31
CA LYS A 10 5.66 -19.52 11.73
C LYS A 10 5.81 -18.01 11.95
N GLN A 11 6.21 -17.28 10.93
CA GLN A 11 6.38 -15.83 10.94
C GLN A 11 5.19 -15.11 10.30
N LEU A 12 4.16 -15.83 9.88
CA LEU A 12 2.98 -15.27 9.25
C LEU A 12 2.15 -14.48 10.28
N LEU A 13 1.81 -13.25 9.94
CA LEU A 13 0.85 -12.46 10.71
C LEU A 13 -0.58 -12.96 10.49
N SER A 14 -1.46 -12.75 11.46
CA SER A 14 -2.89 -12.97 11.28
C SER A 14 -3.47 -12.00 10.23
N ALA A 15 -4.69 -12.27 9.77
CA ALA A 15 -5.39 -11.37 8.86
C ALA A 15 -5.59 -9.98 9.48
N GLU A 16 -5.94 -9.93 10.77
CA GLU A 16 -6.14 -8.68 11.52
C GLU A 16 -4.84 -7.90 11.68
N GLU A 17 -3.75 -8.57 12.05
CA GLU A 17 -2.43 -7.94 12.18
C GLU A 17 -1.93 -7.41 10.83
N THR A 18 -2.16 -8.14 9.75
CA THR A 18 -1.80 -7.73 8.38
C THR A 18 -2.57 -6.48 7.97
N ALA A 19 -3.88 -6.46 8.21
CA ALA A 19 -4.72 -5.28 7.95
C ALA A 19 -4.28 -4.08 8.78
N ALA A 20 -3.96 -4.29 10.06
CA ALA A 20 -3.49 -3.23 10.97
C ALA A 20 -2.20 -2.56 10.47
N VAL A 21 -1.28 -3.32 9.90
CA VAL A 21 -0.06 -2.76 9.27
C VAL A 21 -0.43 -1.84 8.11
N LEU A 22 -1.35 -2.27 7.24
CA LEU A 22 -1.79 -1.45 6.12
C LEU A 22 -2.56 -0.20 6.56
N GLU A 23 -3.38 -0.29 7.59
CA GLU A 23 -4.13 0.86 8.12
C GLU A 23 -3.20 1.91 8.73
N LYS A 24 -2.19 1.46 9.46
CA LYS A 24 -1.23 2.33 10.15
C LYS A 24 -0.22 2.97 9.20
N GLY A 25 0.24 2.24 8.19
CA GLY A 25 1.29 2.68 7.27
C GLY A 25 0.88 3.91 6.46
N THR A 26 1.83 4.77 6.14
CA THR A 26 1.60 6.01 5.37
C THR A 26 2.21 5.96 3.97
N SER A 27 3.17 5.08 3.75
CA SER A 27 3.80 4.88 2.44
C SER A 27 4.21 3.44 2.26
N GLY A 28 4.36 3.04 1.03
CA GLY A 28 4.86 1.74 0.65
C GLY A 28 5.51 1.81 -0.73
N VAL A 29 5.85 0.66 -1.26
CA VAL A 29 6.45 0.54 -2.60
C VAL A 29 5.49 -0.21 -3.50
N LEU A 30 5.06 0.47 -4.55
CA LEU A 30 4.22 -0.10 -5.62
C LEU A 30 5.13 -0.68 -6.70
N ALA A 31 5.00 -1.97 -6.95
CA ALA A 31 5.76 -2.69 -7.97
C ALA A 31 4.87 -3.04 -9.15
N LEU A 32 5.32 -2.65 -10.34
CA LEU A 32 4.62 -2.78 -11.61
C LEU A 32 5.54 -3.45 -12.65
N ALA A 33 4.94 -3.96 -13.73
CA ALA A 33 5.69 -4.40 -14.89
C ALA A 33 6.20 -3.19 -15.66
N GLY A 34 7.48 -2.89 -15.52
CA GLY A 34 8.14 -1.75 -16.17
C GLY A 34 8.55 -2.03 -17.62
N ASP A 35 9.40 -1.17 -18.15
CA ASP A 35 9.88 -1.25 -19.52
C ASP A 35 11.02 -2.28 -19.64
N ASP A 36 11.15 -2.89 -20.80
CA ASP A 36 12.22 -3.82 -21.15
C ASP A 36 12.40 -4.99 -20.17
N GLY A 37 11.29 -5.41 -19.53
CA GLY A 37 11.31 -6.51 -18.58
C GLY A 37 11.79 -6.12 -17.17
N TYR A 38 12.14 -4.87 -16.93
CA TYR A 38 12.51 -4.42 -15.60
C TYR A 38 11.27 -4.22 -14.73
N PRO A 39 11.23 -4.81 -13.51
CA PRO A 39 10.22 -4.42 -12.52
C PRO A 39 10.39 -2.94 -12.15
N TYR A 40 9.29 -2.19 -12.16
CA TYR A 40 9.29 -0.79 -11.74
C TYR A 40 8.73 -0.69 -10.32
N ALA A 41 9.56 -0.27 -9.38
CA ALA A 41 9.24 -0.15 -7.97
C ALA A 41 9.29 1.33 -7.56
N VAL A 42 8.15 1.89 -7.16
CA VAL A 42 8.05 3.32 -6.81
C VAL A 42 7.46 3.50 -5.41
N PRO A 43 8.13 4.30 -4.54
CA PRO A 43 7.55 4.67 -3.25
C PRO A 43 6.35 5.59 -3.48
N ILE A 44 5.28 5.36 -2.72
CA ILE A 44 4.02 6.09 -2.88
C ILE A 44 3.23 6.09 -1.58
N SER A 45 2.55 7.20 -1.31
CA SER A 45 1.58 7.31 -0.22
C SER A 45 0.27 6.63 -0.60
N TYR A 46 -0.46 6.12 0.40
CA TYR A 46 -1.66 5.34 0.16
C TYR A 46 -2.67 5.45 1.29
N VAL A 47 -3.90 5.02 1.02
CA VAL A 47 -4.89 4.69 2.04
C VAL A 47 -5.44 3.29 1.78
N PHE A 48 -5.63 2.54 2.86
CA PHE A 48 -6.22 1.20 2.84
C PHE A 48 -7.67 1.26 3.29
N ASP A 49 -8.56 0.59 2.56
CA ASP A 49 -9.98 0.52 2.87
C ASP A 49 -10.55 -0.84 2.48
N GLY A 50 -10.77 -1.69 3.46
CA GLY A 50 -11.30 -3.03 3.27
C GLY A 50 -10.34 -3.95 2.52
N ASN A 51 -10.55 -4.14 1.24
CA ASN A 51 -9.67 -4.93 0.37
C ASN A 51 -9.06 -4.09 -0.76
N LYS A 52 -9.04 -2.76 -0.59
CA LYS A 52 -8.58 -1.83 -1.60
C LYS A 52 -7.50 -0.90 -1.07
N LEU A 53 -6.59 -0.54 -1.97
CA LEU A 53 -5.60 0.50 -1.75
C LEU A 53 -5.86 1.62 -2.76
N TYR A 54 -5.81 2.87 -2.30
CA TYR A 54 -5.95 4.04 -3.14
C TYR A 54 -4.68 4.86 -3.13
N PHE A 55 -4.31 5.35 -4.31
CA PHE A 55 -3.12 6.17 -4.52
C PHE A 55 -3.48 7.39 -5.35
N HIS A 56 -2.72 8.46 -5.19
CA HIS A 56 -2.82 9.61 -6.08
C HIS A 56 -1.54 9.77 -6.89
N CYS A 57 -1.67 10.28 -8.10
CA CYS A 57 -0.54 10.61 -8.97
C CYS A 57 -0.95 11.65 -10.03
N ALA A 58 -0.01 12.07 -10.84
CA ALA A 58 -0.28 12.88 -12.02
C ALA A 58 -0.93 12.03 -13.13
N LYS A 59 -1.53 12.71 -14.13
CA LYS A 59 -2.26 12.07 -15.24
C LYS A 59 -1.35 11.46 -16.33
N GLY A 60 -0.07 11.38 -16.12
CA GLY A 60 0.89 10.80 -17.07
C GLY A 60 2.14 10.29 -16.38
N GLY A 61 2.98 9.59 -17.13
CA GLY A 61 4.26 9.11 -16.69
C GLY A 61 4.38 7.58 -16.64
N HIS A 62 5.57 7.09 -16.30
CA HIS A 62 5.95 5.68 -16.32
C HIS A 62 4.96 4.76 -15.58
N LYS A 63 4.49 5.20 -14.42
CA LYS A 63 3.53 4.45 -13.59
C LYS A 63 2.24 4.15 -14.35
N LEU A 64 1.62 5.16 -14.96
CA LEU A 64 0.38 4.97 -15.70
C LEU A 64 0.57 4.16 -16.97
N ASP A 65 1.67 4.35 -17.68
CA ASP A 65 1.99 3.56 -18.86
C ASP A 65 2.15 2.08 -18.51
N ALA A 66 2.81 1.79 -17.39
CA ALA A 66 2.96 0.44 -16.87
C ALA A 66 1.60 -0.19 -16.51
N ILE A 67 0.74 0.54 -15.79
CA ILE A 67 -0.59 0.08 -15.38
C ILE A 67 -1.49 -0.20 -16.61
N ARG A 68 -1.48 0.69 -17.59
CA ARG A 68 -2.28 0.53 -18.82
C ARG A 68 -1.85 -0.70 -19.62
N ARG A 69 -0.56 -1.01 -19.60
CA ARG A 69 0.00 -2.18 -20.28
C ARG A 69 -0.24 -3.47 -19.52
N CYS A 70 -0.07 -3.47 -18.20
CA CYS A 70 -0.26 -4.62 -17.33
C CYS A 70 -0.81 -4.17 -15.97
N PRO A 71 -2.08 -4.48 -15.66
CA PRO A 71 -2.71 -4.00 -14.41
C PRO A 71 -2.34 -4.84 -13.18
N LYS A 72 -1.56 -5.90 -13.32
CA LYS A 72 -1.10 -6.68 -12.17
C LYS A 72 -0.04 -5.91 -11.41
N ALA A 73 -0.22 -5.83 -10.09
CA ALA A 73 0.65 -5.06 -9.21
C ALA A 73 0.90 -5.80 -7.90
N SER A 74 2.00 -5.45 -7.24
CA SER A 74 2.19 -5.77 -5.84
C SER A 74 2.54 -4.50 -5.06
N PHE A 75 2.20 -4.50 -3.77
CA PHE A 75 2.44 -3.37 -2.89
C PHE A 75 3.07 -3.85 -1.60
N CYS A 76 4.19 -3.25 -1.21
CA CYS A 76 4.93 -3.62 -0.01
C CYS A 76 4.97 -2.48 0.99
N VAL A 77 4.59 -2.77 2.24
CA VAL A 77 4.67 -1.84 3.36
C VAL A 77 5.61 -2.42 4.42
N ILE A 78 6.58 -1.63 4.85
CA ILE A 78 7.47 -1.95 5.96
C ILE A 78 6.93 -1.24 7.20
N ASP A 79 6.45 -2.03 8.18
CA ASP A 79 5.95 -1.51 9.45
C ASP A 79 7.07 -1.31 10.48
N GLN A 80 8.01 -2.23 10.51
CA GLN A 80 9.15 -2.19 11.42
C GLN A 80 10.43 -2.66 10.70
N ASP A 81 11.50 -1.95 10.94
CA ASP A 81 12.85 -2.30 10.50
C ASP A 81 13.83 -1.80 11.56
N GLN A 82 14.13 -2.68 12.52
CA GLN A 82 15.00 -2.38 13.66
C GLN A 82 16.22 -3.30 13.64
N ILE A 83 17.38 -2.72 13.49
CA ILE A 83 18.64 -3.46 13.62
C ILE A 83 18.91 -3.74 15.10
N VAL A 84 19.23 -5.00 15.43
CA VAL A 84 19.63 -5.45 16.77
C VAL A 84 21.03 -6.02 16.66
N PRO A 85 22.08 -5.17 16.82
CA PRO A 85 23.46 -5.55 16.54
C PRO A 85 23.97 -6.71 17.42
N GLU A 86 23.54 -6.76 18.67
CA GLU A 86 23.94 -7.79 19.64
C GLU A 86 23.52 -9.18 19.22
N GLU A 87 22.42 -9.28 18.45
CA GLU A 87 21.86 -10.54 17.96
C GLU A 87 22.18 -10.81 16.49
N TYR A 88 22.93 -9.92 15.83
CA TYR A 88 23.24 -10.01 14.41
C TYR A 88 21.98 -10.19 13.54
N THR A 89 20.90 -9.46 13.85
CA THR A 89 19.61 -9.62 13.18
C THR A 89 18.84 -8.31 13.08
N SER A 90 17.71 -8.36 12.37
CA SER A 90 16.74 -7.27 12.28
C SER A 90 15.39 -7.73 12.81
N TYR A 91 14.78 -6.91 13.65
CA TYR A 91 13.38 -7.09 14.05
C TYR A 91 12.52 -6.37 13.03
N PHE A 92 11.92 -7.11 12.12
CA PHE A 92 11.16 -6.57 11.00
C PHE A 92 9.70 -7.00 11.05
N ARG A 93 8.85 -6.18 10.46
CA ARG A 93 7.46 -6.49 10.14
C ARG A 93 7.09 -5.81 8.84
N SER A 94 6.49 -6.58 7.93
CA SER A 94 6.10 -6.06 6.61
C SER A 94 4.89 -6.79 6.07
N VAL A 95 4.24 -6.17 5.10
CA VAL A 95 3.11 -6.74 4.36
C VAL A 95 3.40 -6.64 2.87
N ILE A 96 3.06 -7.69 2.13
CA ILE A 96 3.03 -7.68 0.67
C ILE A 96 1.61 -8.02 0.23
N ALA A 97 1.03 -7.14 -0.57
CA ALA A 97 -0.27 -7.33 -1.21
C ALA A 97 -0.08 -7.51 -2.72
N PHE A 98 -0.85 -8.42 -3.31
CA PHE A 98 -0.93 -8.65 -4.76
C PHE A 98 -2.34 -8.30 -5.21
N GLY A 99 -2.46 -7.68 -6.38
CA GLY A 99 -3.77 -7.31 -6.87
C GLY A 99 -3.76 -6.74 -8.27
N THR A 100 -4.91 -6.16 -8.62
CA THR A 100 -5.14 -5.52 -9.91
C THR A 100 -5.42 -4.05 -9.68
N ILE A 101 -4.70 -3.19 -10.38
CA ILE A 101 -4.75 -1.74 -10.24
C ILE A 101 -5.38 -1.09 -11.48
N ARG A 102 -6.18 -0.04 -11.28
CA ARG A 102 -6.82 0.73 -12.36
C ARG A 102 -6.83 2.21 -12.06
N GLU A 103 -6.92 3.02 -13.10
CA GLU A 103 -7.25 4.44 -12.97
C GLU A 103 -8.75 4.59 -12.68
N LEU A 104 -9.10 5.51 -11.79
CA LEU A 104 -10.49 5.88 -11.54
C LEU A 104 -10.92 6.94 -12.55
N GLU A 105 -11.85 6.58 -13.43
CA GLU A 105 -12.28 7.43 -14.55
C GLU A 105 -13.41 8.37 -14.17
N GLY A 106 -14.34 7.93 -13.32
CA GLY A 106 -15.49 8.73 -12.91
C GLY A 106 -15.14 9.75 -11.83
N ASP A 107 -15.68 10.96 -11.94
CA ASP A 107 -15.47 12.03 -10.96
C ASP A 107 -15.94 11.63 -9.56
N GLY A 108 -17.03 10.88 -9.43
CA GLY A 108 -17.54 10.37 -8.16
C GLY A 108 -16.57 9.41 -7.48
N GLU A 109 -16.03 8.44 -8.22
CA GLU A 109 -15.03 7.50 -7.70
C GLU A 109 -13.73 8.22 -7.30
N LYS A 110 -13.24 9.09 -8.17
CA LYS A 110 -12.05 9.90 -7.94
C LYS A 110 -12.22 10.75 -6.68
N ARG A 111 -13.36 11.39 -6.52
CA ARG A 111 -13.68 12.23 -5.35
C ARG A 111 -13.70 11.40 -4.07
N ALA A 112 -14.40 10.28 -4.05
CA ALA A 112 -14.46 9.40 -2.89
C ALA A 112 -13.07 8.90 -2.46
N ALA A 113 -12.22 8.55 -3.42
CA ALA A 113 -10.88 8.06 -3.16
C ALA A 113 -9.94 9.14 -2.59
N ILE A 114 -9.95 10.36 -3.17
CA ILE A 114 -9.08 11.44 -2.66
C ILE A 114 -9.53 11.92 -1.28
N GLU A 115 -10.82 11.89 -0.97
CA GLU A 115 -11.30 12.22 0.37
C GLU A 115 -10.80 11.23 1.41
N LYS A 116 -10.77 9.92 1.11
CA LYS A 116 -10.22 8.91 2.01
C LYS A 116 -8.75 9.17 2.31
N LEU A 117 -7.99 9.48 1.27
CA LEU A 117 -6.56 9.81 1.40
C LEU A 117 -6.37 11.09 2.23
N ALA A 118 -7.12 12.13 1.94
CA ALA A 118 -7.06 13.41 2.65
C ALA A 118 -7.36 13.25 4.14
N ARG A 119 -8.39 12.52 4.50
CA ARG A 119 -8.76 12.25 5.89
C ARG A 119 -7.69 11.49 6.65
N LYS A 120 -6.98 10.57 5.99
CA LYS A 120 -5.87 9.85 6.60
C LYS A 120 -4.68 10.76 6.89
N TYR A 121 -4.32 11.62 5.95
CA TYR A 121 -3.11 12.45 6.04
C TYR A 121 -3.33 13.74 6.83
N VAL A 122 -4.54 14.28 6.81
CA VAL A 122 -4.90 15.51 7.54
C VAL A 122 -6.20 15.29 8.33
N PRO A 123 -6.18 14.40 9.35
CA PRO A 123 -7.40 13.96 10.04
C PRO A 123 -8.13 15.07 10.80
N ASN A 124 -7.45 16.16 11.12
CA ASN A 124 -8.01 17.27 11.89
C ASN A 124 -8.33 18.51 11.04
N ASP A 125 -8.30 18.37 9.71
CA ASP A 125 -8.67 19.48 8.83
C ASP A 125 -10.19 19.75 8.88
N THR A 126 -10.56 20.99 8.54
CA THR A 126 -11.96 21.37 8.36
C THR A 126 -12.49 20.84 7.04
N ALA A 127 -13.80 20.72 6.91
CA ALA A 127 -14.44 20.35 5.64
C ALA A 127 -14.09 21.37 4.53
N GLU A 128 -14.06 22.65 4.84
CA GLU A 128 -13.69 23.72 3.93
C GLU A 128 -12.22 23.65 3.52
N GLY A 129 -11.33 23.34 4.45
CA GLY A 129 -9.89 23.19 4.17
C GLY A 129 -9.62 22.01 3.25
N MET A 130 -10.23 20.86 3.51
CA MET A 130 -10.13 19.69 2.66
C MET A 130 -10.69 19.97 1.26
N GLU A 131 -11.86 20.60 1.15
CA GLU A 131 -12.48 20.95 -0.12
C GLU A 131 -11.57 21.88 -0.95
N ALA A 132 -11.02 22.92 -0.32
CA ALA A 132 -10.11 23.84 -0.98
C ALA A 132 -8.87 23.14 -1.53
N ALA A 133 -8.27 22.23 -0.75
CA ALA A 133 -7.11 21.46 -1.17
C ALA A 133 -7.43 20.53 -2.36
N ILE A 134 -8.56 19.82 -2.30
CA ILE A 134 -9.00 18.94 -3.38
C ILE A 134 -9.25 19.73 -4.67
N GLN A 135 -9.94 20.86 -4.59
CA GLN A 135 -10.24 21.67 -5.76
C GLN A 135 -8.99 22.27 -6.39
N ARG A 136 -8.04 22.71 -5.56
CA ARG A 136 -6.76 23.25 -6.06
C ARG A 136 -6.01 22.25 -6.93
N ASP A 137 -5.98 20.99 -6.54
CA ASP A 137 -5.17 19.96 -7.16
C ASP A 137 -5.97 19.04 -8.10
N TRP A 138 -7.29 19.26 -8.27
CA TRP A 138 -8.20 18.38 -8.99
C TRP A 138 -7.86 18.14 -10.46
N ALA A 139 -7.54 19.21 -11.18
CA ALA A 139 -7.31 19.12 -12.63
C ALA A 139 -6.14 18.19 -13.01
N PRO A 140 -4.95 18.29 -12.37
CA PRO A 140 -3.83 17.37 -12.66
C PRO A 140 -3.92 16.03 -11.94
N LEU A 141 -4.89 15.85 -11.03
CA LEU A 141 -4.99 14.67 -10.19
C LEU A 141 -5.49 13.44 -10.94
N CYS A 142 -4.78 12.32 -10.78
CA CYS A 142 -5.23 10.98 -11.12
C CYS A 142 -5.31 10.15 -9.83
N MET A 143 -6.42 9.43 -9.65
CA MET A 143 -6.57 8.47 -8.56
C MET A 143 -6.49 7.04 -9.09
N LEU A 144 -5.76 6.20 -8.37
CA LEU A 144 -5.61 4.78 -8.65
C LEU A 144 -6.28 3.95 -7.56
N GLU A 145 -6.90 2.85 -7.97
CA GLU A 145 -7.49 1.87 -7.07
C GLU A 145 -6.85 0.50 -7.35
N MET A 146 -6.26 -0.10 -6.32
CA MET A 146 -5.78 -1.48 -6.37
C MET A 146 -6.72 -2.36 -5.56
N THR A 147 -7.35 -3.33 -6.21
CA THR A 147 -8.10 -4.38 -5.53
C THR A 147 -7.15 -5.49 -5.13
N ILE A 148 -7.12 -5.81 -3.84
CA ILE A 148 -6.22 -6.83 -3.29
C ILE A 148 -6.82 -8.22 -3.54
N ASP A 149 -6.09 -9.06 -4.26
CA ASP A 149 -6.43 -10.45 -4.50
C ASP A 149 -5.85 -11.37 -3.42
N HIS A 150 -4.69 -11.01 -2.88
CA HIS A 150 -3.98 -11.77 -1.86
C HIS A 150 -3.02 -10.88 -1.10
N MET A 151 -2.93 -11.05 0.21
CA MET A 151 -1.92 -10.37 1.01
C MET A 151 -1.40 -11.25 2.13
N THR A 152 -0.14 -11.08 2.49
CA THR A 152 0.49 -11.73 3.63
C THR A 152 1.32 -10.74 4.42
N GLY A 153 1.22 -10.83 5.73
CA GLY A 153 2.12 -10.14 6.65
C GLY A 153 3.15 -11.11 7.22
N LYS A 154 4.34 -10.60 7.47
CA LYS A 154 5.46 -11.36 8.02
C LYS A 154 6.17 -10.54 9.08
N GLU A 155 6.59 -11.20 10.15
CA GLU A 155 7.46 -10.57 11.15
C GLU A 155 8.63 -11.45 11.53
N ALA A 156 9.66 -10.85 12.13
CA ALA A 156 10.82 -11.57 12.63
C ALA A 156 10.41 -12.61 13.68
N ILE A 157 11.11 -13.74 13.72
CA ILE A 157 10.79 -14.84 14.66
C ILE A 157 10.90 -14.38 16.12
N GLU A 158 11.78 -13.44 16.41
CA GLU A 158 11.95 -12.85 17.73
C GLU A 158 10.69 -12.12 18.20
N LEU A 159 10.02 -11.40 17.29
CA LEU A 159 8.74 -10.74 17.57
C LEU A 159 7.61 -11.75 17.80
N VAL A 160 7.60 -12.85 17.04
CA VAL A 160 6.66 -13.96 17.25
C VAL A 160 6.83 -14.55 18.64
N LYS A 161 8.06 -14.82 19.05
CA LYS A 161 8.39 -15.38 20.38
C LYS A 161 8.00 -14.41 21.50
N ALA A 162 8.26 -13.10 21.32
CA ALA A 162 7.90 -12.10 22.32
C ALA A 162 6.39 -12.03 22.56
N LYS A 163 5.56 -12.15 21.53
CA LYS A 163 4.09 -12.21 21.65
C LYS A 163 3.61 -13.45 22.41
N LYS A 164 4.26 -14.59 22.23
CA LYS A 164 3.89 -15.85 22.92
C LYS A 164 4.29 -15.87 24.39
N ALA A 165 5.23 -15.02 24.80
CA ALA A 165 5.68 -14.90 26.18
C ALA A 165 4.81 -13.97 27.03
N GLN A 166 3.85 -13.26 26.44
CA GLN A 166 2.85 -12.41 27.10
C GLN A 166 1.56 -13.19 27.39
#